data_4ef79251bd6b2dcfc6b90ffcef066799
#
_entry.id   4ef79251bd6b2dcfc6b90ffcef066799
#
_cell.length_a   1.000
_cell.length_b   1.000
_cell.length_c   1.000
_cell.angle_alpha   90.00
_cell.angle_beta   90.00
_cell.angle_gamma   90.00
#
_symmetry.space_group_name_H-M   'P 1'
#
loop_
_entity.id
_entity.type
_entity.pdbx_description
1 polymer ?
#
loop_
_entity_poly.entity_id
_entity_poly.type
_entity_poly.pdbx_seq_one_letter_code
_entity_poly.pdbx_strand_id
1 'polypeptide(L)'
;MSSDGLRPRKSKVERVLSLALMAALPLMVGGHSLSLDDDARQISSGKGASYFVDSKAGDDGFNGTSVATAWKSLDKVNATSFHPGDRVLFKSGGDWTGQLWPKGSGTAENPIVVDKYGGEALPVIDASGTAEDAVLLKNQEYWEIRDLEITNTGAAPGTRRGVHLVADNFGEMHHIYLRNLTIHDVNGSDKDKVNGGIAYSAIGDEKPSRFIDLRIEDNHIWHVDRSGIFGWSTHWERSKWYPSLGVVIRKNVLDDIGGDGIVNVATDGAIVEYNVVSHASQRSQDYNVGIWPWSADNTLVQYNEVYGTKGQHDAEGFDSDWNSLNTIIQYNYSHDNDGGFLLICNEGSQTAAYSAGNIGTIVRYNISQNDHHRGIKLSGPVKNTLIYNNTIYVGKNEDSDVVLHTDWTGWASDTYFYNNIFYVEGTARFSYGVTGNPDGSYVPGPGPGKSTNNVYDYNVYYGVRPADDPHALTGDPLLLKPGNATVGRDTASGYALRKNSPAIGSGRMMENNGGKDFLGTAIPRCGIRDRGAIVFRDCSPNGGK
;
A
#
# COMPACT_ATOMS: atom_id res chain seq x y z
N MET A 1 -21.73 58.57 -16.46
CA MET A 1 -22.82 57.68 -16.90
C MET A 1 -22.25 56.69 -17.87
N SER A 2 -21.93 55.48 -17.40
CA SER A 2 -21.87 54.22 -18.17
C SER A 2 -21.50 53.14 -17.17
N SER A 3 -22.43 52.26 -16.96
CA SER A 3 -22.36 51.12 -16.05
C SER A 3 -21.72 49.93 -16.77
N ASP A 4 -20.50 49.57 -16.41
CA ASP A 4 -19.92 48.27 -16.81
C ASP A 4 -20.04 47.29 -15.66
N GLY A 5 -20.87 46.26 -15.92
CA GLY A 5 -21.18 45.20 -14.98
C GLY A 5 -19.98 44.29 -14.71
N LEU A 6 -19.64 44.18 -13.46
CA LEU A 6 -18.72 43.18 -12.92
C LEU A 6 -19.29 41.76 -13.12
N ARG A 7 -18.73 41.01 -14.06
CA ARG A 7 -18.90 39.55 -14.09
C ARG A 7 -18.08 38.93 -12.93
N PRO A 8 -18.64 38.02 -12.15
CA PRO A 8 -17.88 37.37 -11.09
C PRO A 8 -16.74 36.52 -11.69
N ARG A 9 -15.53 36.76 -11.21
CA ARG A 9 -14.37 35.89 -11.52
C ARG A 9 -14.65 34.50 -10.98
N LYS A 10 -14.68 33.49 -11.84
CA LYS A 10 -14.67 32.06 -11.43
C LYS A 10 -13.49 31.79 -10.49
N SER A 11 -13.75 31.14 -9.38
CA SER A 11 -12.74 30.89 -8.39
C SER A 11 -11.62 29.98 -8.95
N LYS A 12 -10.37 30.13 -8.44
CA LYS A 12 -9.24 29.28 -8.80
C LYS A 12 -9.53 27.76 -8.60
N VAL A 13 -10.43 27.45 -7.68
CA VAL A 13 -10.90 26.08 -7.38
C VAL A 13 -11.57 25.41 -8.57
N GLU A 14 -12.40 26.14 -9.33
CA GLU A 14 -13.05 25.59 -10.54
C GLU A 14 -12.03 25.27 -11.65
N ARG A 15 -10.92 26.02 -11.71
CA ARG A 15 -9.84 25.76 -12.69
C ARG A 15 -8.98 24.55 -12.32
N VAL A 16 -8.71 24.30 -11.04
CA VAL A 16 -7.94 23.14 -10.57
C VAL A 16 -8.74 21.86 -10.77
N LEU A 17 -10.05 21.89 -10.48
CA LEU A 17 -10.96 20.76 -10.77
C LEU A 17 -11.02 20.44 -12.29
N SER A 18 -11.00 21.47 -13.15
CA SER A 18 -10.98 21.29 -14.60
C SER A 18 -9.65 20.70 -15.12
N LEU A 19 -8.51 21.02 -14.48
CA LEU A 19 -7.21 20.42 -14.84
C LEU A 19 -7.07 18.96 -14.36
N ALA A 20 -7.60 18.64 -13.18
CA ALA A 20 -7.65 17.24 -12.71
C ALA A 20 -8.53 16.35 -13.60
N LEU A 21 -9.56 16.94 -14.25
CA LEU A 21 -10.39 16.23 -15.23
C LEU A 21 -9.67 15.92 -16.56
N MET A 22 -8.67 16.69 -16.94
CA MET A 22 -7.94 16.47 -18.20
C MET A 22 -6.84 15.41 -18.10
N ALA A 23 -6.42 15.01 -16.90
CA ALA A 23 -5.40 13.97 -16.68
C ALA A 23 -5.98 12.55 -16.54
N ALA A 24 -7.30 12.41 -16.48
CA ALA A 24 -7.95 11.10 -16.46
C ALA A 24 -8.31 10.67 -17.89
N LEU A 25 -7.38 10.00 -18.58
CA LEU A 25 -7.74 9.17 -19.72
C LEU A 25 -8.76 8.12 -19.25
N PRO A 26 -9.87 7.90 -19.97
CA PRO A 26 -10.79 6.84 -19.63
C PRO A 26 -10.09 5.50 -19.91
N LEU A 27 -9.69 4.78 -18.87
CA LEU A 27 -9.53 3.33 -18.98
C LEU A 27 -10.92 2.79 -19.35
N MET A 28 -11.10 2.44 -20.62
CA MET A 28 -12.21 1.59 -21.07
C MET A 28 -12.00 0.21 -20.44
N VAL A 29 -12.42 0.05 -19.21
CA VAL A 29 -12.68 -1.29 -18.66
C VAL A 29 -14.04 -1.69 -19.19
N GLY A 30 -14.03 -2.54 -20.23
CA GLY A 30 -15.23 -3.23 -20.67
C GLY A 30 -15.87 -3.91 -19.47
N GLY A 31 -17.17 -3.62 -19.25
CA GLY A 31 -17.94 -4.19 -18.16
C GLY A 31 -18.05 -5.70 -18.31
N HIS A 32 -17.16 -6.42 -17.65
CA HIS A 32 -17.38 -7.80 -17.24
C HIS A 32 -17.52 -7.76 -15.72
N SER A 33 -18.71 -8.06 -15.25
CA SER A 33 -18.96 -8.42 -13.87
C SER A 33 -18.19 -9.71 -13.59
N LEU A 34 -16.96 -9.62 -13.09
CA LEU A 34 -16.25 -10.77 -12.55
C LEU A 34 -16.95 -11.15 -11.24
N SER A 35 -17.64 -12.27 -11.25
CA SER A 35 -18.07 -12.94 -10.03
C SER A 35 -16.82 -13.36 -9.26
N LEU A 36 -16.79 -13.09 -7.96
CA LEU A 36 -15.66 -13.33 -7.05
C LEU A 36 -15.32 -14.83 -6.82
N ASP A 37 -15.96 -15.75 -7.56
CA ASP A 37 -15.88 -17.19 -7.28
C ASP A 37 -15.23 -18.06 -8.37
N ASP A 38 -14.71 -17.48 -9.47
CA ASP A 38 -14.24 -18.30 -10.61
C ASP A 38 -12.71 -18.32 -10.82
N ASP A 39 -11.88 -17.73 -9.96
CA ASP A 39 -10.42 -17.81 -10.06
C ASP A 39 -9.82 -19.10 -9.44
N ALA A 40 -10.64 -20.03 -8.99
CA ALA A 40 -10.19 -21.34 -8.57
C ALA A 40 -10.12 -22.29 -9.78
N ARG A 41 -8.89 -22.52 -10.29
CA ARG A 41 -8.54 -23.61 -11.21
C ARG A 41 -8.79 -23.40 -12.70
N GLN A 42 -8.08 -22.50 -13.35
CA GLN A 42 -7.56 -22.83 -14.67
C GLN A 42 -6.08 -23.22 -14.55
N ILE A 43 -5.85 -24.50 -14.28
CA ILE A 43 -4.56 -25.14 -14.54
C ILE A 43 -4.44 -25.16 -16.07
N SER A 44 -3.64 -24.24 -16.64
CA SER A 44 -3.30 -24.34 -18.06
C SER A 44 -2.65 -25.71 -18.28
N SER A 45 -3.19 -26.55 -19.13
CA SER A 45 -2.64 -27.83 -19.54
C SER A 45 -1.44 -27.59 -20.49
N GLY A 46 -0.38 -26.92 -19.99
CA GLY A 46 0.88 -26.80 -20.69
C GLY A 46 1.50 -28.19 -20.88
N LYS A 47 2.12 -28.42 -22.02
CA LYS A 47 2.82 -29.69 -22.34
C LYS A 47 4.15 -29.87 -21.59
N GLY A 48 4.40 -29.15 -20.48
CA GLY A 48 5.62 -29.24 -19.71
C GLY A 48 5.74 -30.52 -18.87
N ALA A 49 6.94 -30.84 -18.42
CA ALA A 49 7.21 -31.94 -17.52
C ALA A 49 6.90 -31.56 -16.06
N SER A 50 6.56 -32.56 -15.24
CA SER A 50 6.49 -32.40 -13.79
C SER A 50 7.70 -33.09 -13.16
N TYR A 51 8.43 -32.33 -12.34
CA TYR A 51 9.59 -32.81 -11.58
C TYR A 51 9.23 -32.85 -10.10
N PHE A 52 9.41 -33.99 -9.50
CA PHE A 52 9.10 -34.25 -8.09
C PHE A 52 10.37 -34.18 -7.25
N VAL A 53 10.30 -33.56 -6.07
CA VAL A 53 11.42 -33.40 -5.15
C VAL A 53 10.98 -33.89 -3.77
N ASP A 54 11.70 -34.89 -3.19
CA ASP A 54 11.42 -35.47 -1.89
C ASP A 54 12.71 -35.54 -1.07
N SER A 55 12.83 -34.72 -0.03
CA SER A 55 14.04 -34.60 0.79
C SER A 55 14.40 -35.89 1.54
N LYS A 56 13.42 -36.78 1.75
CA LYS A 56 13.59 -38.02 2.52
C LYS A 56 13.82 -39.26 1.64
N ALA A 57 12.98 -39.44 0.61
CA ALA A 57 12.97 -40.60 -0.24
C ALA A 57 13.56 -40.38 -1.64
N GLY A 58 13.86 -39.15 -2.02
CA GLY A 58 14.41 -38.81 -3.32
C GLY A 58 15.88 -39.20 -3.51
N ASP A 59 16.30 -39.23 -4.77
CA ASP A 59 17.69 -39.48 -5.20
C ASP A 59 17.99 -38.63 -6.43
N ASP A 60 19.05 -37.83 -6.38
CA ASP A 60 19.43 -36.89 -7.47
C ASP A 60 19.97 -37.60 -8.72
N GLY A 61 20.23 -38.92 -8.63
CA GLY A 61 20.52 -39.79 -9.78
C GLY A 61 19.29 -40.15 -10.61
N PHE A 62 18.08 -39.93 -10.10
CA PHE A 62 16.84 -40.20 -10.79
C PHE A 62 16.47 -39.08 -11.78
N ASN A 63 15.48 -39.36 -12.63
CA ASN A 63 15.01 -38.38 -13.63
C ASN A 63 14.01 -37.34 -13.08
N GLY A 64 13.50 -37.52 -11.88
CA GLY A 64 12.56 -36.62 -11.22
C GLY A 64 11.12 -36.64 -11.75
N THR A 65 10.81 -37.39 -12.79
CA THR A 65 9.53 -37.24 -13.55
C THR A 65 8.35 -38.01 -12.95
N SER A 66 8.54 -38.68 -11.81
CA SER A 66 7.46 -39.34 -11.05
C SER A 66 7.76 -39.29 -9.56
N VAL A 67 6.75 -39.54 -8.73
CA VAL A 67 6.91 -39.63 -7.27
C VAL A 67 7.92 -40.70 -6.88
N ALA A 68 7.97 -41.86 -7.61
CA ALA A 68 8.89 -42.94 -7.36
C ALA A 68 10.34 -42.64 -7.78
N THR A 69 10.54 -41.67 -8.64
CA THR A 69 11.85 -41.27 -9.13
C THR A 69 12.17 -39.82 -8.77
N ALA A 70 11.64 -39.33 -7.64
CA ALA A 70 11.81 -37.97 -7.17
C ALA A 70 13.28 -37.60 -6.95
N TRP A 71 13.66 -36.38 -7.22
CA TRP A 71 14.95 -35.80 -6.81
C TRP A 71 14.99 -35.58 -5.30
N LYS A 72 16.18 -35.37 -4.78
CA LYS A 72 16.36 -35.18 -3.33
C LYS A 72 16.64 -33.72 -2.94
N SER A 73 17.53 -33.05 -3.65
CA SER A 73 18.18 -31.82 -3.18
C SER A 73 17.77 -30.58 -3.96
N LEU A 74 17.96 -29.40 -3.33
CA LEU A 74 17.90 -28.10 -4.01
C LEU A 74 19.00 -27.96 -5.06
N ASP A 75 20.18 -28.57 -4.82
CA ASP A 75 21.29 -28.53 -5.78
C ASP A 75 20.89 -29.12 -7.13
N LYS A 76 20.13 -30.21 -7.11
CA LYS A 76 19.60 -30.83 -8.34
C LYS A 76 18.60 -29.92 -9.04
N VAL A 77 17.70 -29.30 -8.29
CA VAL A 77 16.73 -28.33 -8.82
C VAL A 77 17.47 -27.13 -9.42
N ASN A 78 18.43 -26.56 -8.68
CA ASN A 78 19.19 -25.38 -9.08
C ASN A 78 20.12 -25.62 -10.29
N ALA A 79 20.57 -26.86 -10.51
CA ALA A 79 21.38 -27.26 -11.65
C ALA A 79 20.54 -27.54 -12.91
N THR A 80 19.21 -27.60 -12.79
CA THR A 80 18.30 -27.90 -13.88
C THR A 80 17.79 -26.61 -14.52
N SER A 81 17.81 -26.53 -15.85
CA SER A 81 17.12 -25.48 -16.61
C SER A 81 15.74 -25.97 -17.02
N PHE A 82 14.71 -25.33 -16.50
CA PHE A 82 13.31 -25.65 -16.79
C PHE A 82 12.83 -24.96 -18.07
N HIS A 83 11.81 -25.52 -18.69
CA HIS A 83 11.22 -25.09 -19.94
C HIS A 83 9.77 -24.64 -19.74
N PRO A 84 9.18 -23.92 -20.69
CA PRO A 84 7.79 -23.48 -20.60
C PRO A 84 6.81 -24.60 -20.28
N GLY A 85 6.01 -24.39 -19.22
CA GLY A 85 5.01 -25.33 -18.72
C GLY A 85 5.53 -26.38 -17.75
N ASP A 86 6.83 -26.41 -17.44
CA ASP A 86 7.39 -27.32 -16.44
C ASP A 86 6.87 -26.99 -15.03
N ARG A 87 6.80 -28.04 -14.20
CA ARG A 87 6.41 -27.91 -12.81
C ARG A 87 7.47 -28.55 -11.89
N VAL A 88 7.86 -27.84 -10.85
CA VAL A 88 8.76 -28.33 -9.79
C VAL A 88 7.92 -28.52 -8.54
N LEU A 89 7.70 -29.78 -8.16
CA LEU A 89 6.77 -30.16 -7.12
C LEU A 89 7.52 -30.68 -5.91
N PHE A 90 7.47 -29.93 -4.80
CA PHE A 90 8.09 -30.28 -3.55
C PHE A 90 7.15 -31.14 -2.69
N LYS A 91 7.68 -32.16 -2.05
CA LYS A 91 6.91 -33.07 -1.17
C LYS A 91 6.37 -32.32 0.04
N SER A 92 5.06 -32.41 0.27
CA SER A 92 4.40 -31.87 1.48
C SER A 92 5.09 -32.36 2.75
N GLY A 93 5.44 -31.43 3.66
CA GLY A 93 6.13 -31.71 4.91
C GLY A 93 7.56 -32.23 4.73
N GLY A 94 8.17 -31.98 3.57
CA GLY A 94 9.60 -32.12 3.35
C GLY A 94 10.33 -30.83 3.75
N ASP A 95 11.61 -30.98 4.13
CA ASP A 95 12.46 -29.88 4.56
C ASP A 95 13.73 -29.84 3.71
N TRP A 96 14.09 -28.66 3.22
CA TRP A 96 15.32 -28.43 2.44
C TRP A 96 16.10 -27.26 3.03
N THR A 97 17.36 -27.51 3.35
CA THR A 97 18.29 -26.46 3.79
C THR A 97 19.09 -25.94 2.60
N GLY A 98 19.16 -24.61 2.46
CA GLY A 98 19.87 -23.90 1.40
C GLY A 98 18.98 -23.00 0.57
N GLN A 99 19.54 -22.44 -0.50
CA GLN A 99 18.85 -21.55 -1.42
C GLN A 99 18.13 -22.33 -2.53
N LEU A 100 16.88 -22.01 -2.78
CA LEU A 100 16.17 -22.39 -4.01
C LEU A 100 16.39 -21.28 -5.07
N TRP A 101 17.15 -21.64 -6.12
CA TRP A 101 17.42 -20.75 -7.25
C TRP A 101 17.27 -21.50 -8.58
N PRO A 102 16.04 -21.82 -9.00
CA PRO A 102 15.77 -22.56 -10.22
C PRO A 102 16.14 -21.74 -11.46
N LYS A 103 16.36 -22.38 -12.60
CA LYS A 103 16.80 -21.76 -13.86
C LYS A 103 15.80 -21.97 -14.98
N GLY A 104 15.82 -21.10 -15.98
CA GLY A 104 14.95 -21.14 -17.15
C GLY A 104 13.85 -20.10 -17.09
N SER A 105 13.10 -19.96 -18.17
CA SER A 105 11.94 -19.06 -18.26
C SER A 105 10.79 -19.78 -18.95
N GLY A 106 9.56 -19.45 -18.52
CA GLY A 106 8.34 -19.90 -19.16
C GLY A 106 7.96 -19.05 -20.36
N THR A 107 6.70 -19.09 -20.75
CA THR A 107 6.05 -18.17 -21.70
C THR A 107 4.71 -17.73 -21.11
N ALA A 108 4.08 -16.73 -21.71
CA ALA A 108 2.78 -16.22 -21.28
C ALA A 108 1.69 -17.31 -21.22
N GLU A 109 1.73 -18.25 -22.16
CA GLU A 109 0.77 -19.36 -22.24
C GLU A 109 1.18 -20.55 -21.35
N ASN A 110 2.47 -20.66 -21.01
CA ASN A 110 3.04 -21.80 -20.32
C ASN A 110 4.07 -21.34 -19.28
N PRO A 111 3.66 -20.74 -18.17
CA PRO A 111 4.57 -20.37 -17.07
C PRO A 111 5.17 -21.61 -16.43
N ILE A 112 6.33 -21.47 -15.81
CA ILE A 112 6.92 -22.51 -14.98
C ILE A 112 6.37 -22.36 -13.56
N VAL A 113 6.01 -23.48 -12.92
CA VAL A 113 5.34 -23.47 -11.63
C VAL A 113 6.16 -24.21 -10.58
N VAL A 114 6.43 -23.57 -9.44
CA VAL A 114 6.87 -24.23 -8.21
C VAL A 114 5.66 -24.40 -7.30
N ASP A 115 5.44 -25.65 -6.81
CA ASP A 115 4.27 -26.01 -6.02
C ASP A 115 4.58 -27.20 -5.11
N LYS A 116 3.62 -27.63 -4.30
CA LYS A 116 3.70 -28.85 -3.48
C LYS A 116 2.94 -30.02 -4.08
N TYR A 117 3.22 -31.24 -3.54
CA TYR A 117 2.44 -32.43 -3.83
C TYR A 117 2.32 -33.34 -2.61
N GLY A 118 1.29 -34.16 -2.57
CA GLY A 118 1.14 -35.32 -1.70
C GLY A 118 0.65 -35.02 -0.28
N GLY A 119 0.06 -33.87 -0.01
CA GLY A 119 -0.58 -33.55 1.27
C GLY A 119 -0.80 -32.08 1.49
N GLU A 120 -1.27 -31.71 2.70
CA GLU A 120 -1.62 -30.31 3.05
C GLU A 120 -0.44 -29.54 3.65
N ALA A 121 0.47 -30.19 4.37
CA ALA A 121 1.61 -29.52 4.99
C ALA A 121 2.49 -28.84 3.94
N LEU A 122 2.98 -27.65 4.24
CA LEU A 122 3.88 -26.94 3.34
C LEU A 122 5.27 -27.60 3.33
N PRO A 123 5.94 -27.64 2.17
CA PRO A 123 7.37 -27.92 2.08
C PRO A 123 8.16 -26.69 2.56
N VAL A 124 9.20 -26.93 3.35
CA VAL A 124 10.02 -25.87 3.96
C VAL A 124 11.31 -25.67 3.17
N ILE A 125 11.56 -24.42 2.77
CA ILE A 125 12.85 -23.96 2.25
C ILE A 125 13.51 -23.07 3.31
N ASP A 126 14.53 -23.59 3.98
CA ASP A 126 15.27 -22.88 5.03
C ASP A 126 16.70 -22.57 4.57
N ALA A 127 16.99 -21.30 4.27
CA ALA A 127 18.36 -20.91 3.94
C ALA A 127 19.30 -20.92 5.15
N SER A 128 18.78 -21.01 6.39
CA SER A 128 19.56 -21.11 7.64
C SER A 128 20.66 -20.05 7.76
N GLY A 129 20.44 -18.86 7.18
CA GLY A 129 21.43 -17.77 7.14
C GLY A 129 22.69 -18.04 6.31
N THR A 130 22.73 -19.12 5.54
CA THR A 130 23.88 -19.50 4.70
C THR A 130 23.86 -18.86 3.33
N ALA A 131 22.69 -18.34 2.90
CA ALA A 131 22.49 -17.56 1.70
C ALA A 131 21.77 -16.23 2.01
N GLU A 132 21.94 -15.24 1.15
CA GLU A 132 21.22 -13.97 1.29
C GLU A 132 19.71 -14.13 1.05
N ASP A 133 19.33 -14.98 0.11
CA ASP A 133 17.95 -15.22 -0.31
C ASP A 133 17.61 -16.70 -0.11
N ALA A 134 16.50 -17.01 0.55
CA ALA A 134 16.05 -18.40 0.62
C ALA A 134 15.47 -18.87 -0.71
N VAL A 135 14.75 -17.99 -1.40
CA VAL A 135 14.28 -18.19 -2.78
C VAL A 135 14.74 -17.02 -3.65
N LEU A 136 15.46 -17.32 -4.73
CA LEU A 136 15.97 -16.33 -5.67
C LEU A 136 15.45 -16.60 -7.10
N LEU A 137 14.83 -15.59 -7.72
CA LEU A 137 14.62 -15.54 -9.17
C LEU A 137 15.41 -14.35 -9.74
N LYS A 138 16.49 -14.63 -10.48
CA LYS A 138 17.30 -13.58 -11.11
C LYS A 138 17.31 -13.73 -12.63
N ASN A 139 16.84 -12.68 -13.32
CA ASN A 139 16.82 -12.60 -14.79
C ASN A 139 16.06 -13.79 -15.44
N GLN A 140 14.91 -14.10 -14.88
CA GLN A 140 14.03 -15.19 -15.33
C GLN A 140 12.59 -14.70 -15.29
N GLU A 141 11.77 -15.10 -16.23
CA GLU A 141 10.41 -14.61 -16.38
C GLU A 141 9.40 -15.73 -16.58
N TYR A 142 8.11 -15.43 -16.38
CA TYR A 142 7.01 -16.38 -16.46
C TYR A 142 7.13 -17.51 -15.44
N TRP A 143 7.24 -17.13 -14.16
CA TRP A 143 7.29 -18.04 -13.00
C TRP A 143 6.13 -17.80 -12.05
N GLU A 144 5.56 -18.88 -11.56
CA GLU A 144 4.62 -18.88 -10.43
C GLU A 144 5.19 -19.73 -9.29
N ILE A 145 5.38 -19.12 -8.12
CA ILE A 145 5.87 -19.81 -6.91
C ILE A 145 4.77 -19.76 -5.87
N ARG A 146 4.38 -20.93 -5.38
CA ARG A 146 3.29 -21.03 -4.42
C ARG A 146 3.41 -22.20 -3.46
N ASP A 147 2.61 -22.12 -2.38
CA ASP A 147 2.45 -23.21 -1.43
C ASP A 147 3.77 -23.71 -0.81
N LEU A 148 4.66 -22.78 -0.43
CA LEU A 148 5.91 -23.03 0.27
C LEU A 148 5.93 -22.31 1.62
N GLU A 149 6.62 -22.91 2.60
CA GLU A 149 7.10 -22.25 3.81
C GLU A 149 8.57 -21.87 3.63
N ILE A 150 8.94 -20.63 3.99
CA ILE A 150 10.25 -20.05 3.67
C ILE A 150 10.81 -19.36 4.90
N THR A 151 12.04 -19.74 5.30
CA THR A 151 12.76 -19.15 6.44
C THR A 151 14.20 -18.80 6.07
N ASN A 152 14.80 -17.84 6.78
CA ASN A 152 16.21 -17.49 6.58
C ASN A 152 16.80 -16.81 7.82
N THR A 153 17.11 -17.58 8.83
CA THR A 153 17.69 -17.07 10.08
C THR A 153 19.14 -17.51 10.24
N GLY A 154 20.04 -16.54 10.36
CA GLY A 154 21.44 -16.78 10.71
C GLY A 154 21.75 -16.40 12.15
N ALA A 155 22.98 -16.66 12.60
CA ALA A 155 23.42 -16.41 13.98
C ALA A 155 23.36 -14.93 14.41
N ALA A 156 23.38 -13.99 13.45
CA ALA A 156 23.22 -12.54 13.65
C ALA A 156 22.48 -11.95 12.46
N PRO A 157 21.83 -10.78 12.59
CA PRO A 157 21.22 -10.07 11.48
C PRO A 157 22.22 -9.80 10.33
N GLY A 158 21.80 -10.01 9.10
CA GLY A 158 22.63 -9.85 7.90
C GLY A 158 21.83 -9.46 6.67
N THR A 159 22.46 -9.46 5.50
CA THR A 159 21.73 -9.34 4.23
C THR A 159 20.92 -10.61 4.04
N ARG A 160 19.62 -10.55 4.33
CA ARG A 160 18.74 -11.72 4.26
C ARG A 160 17.34 -11.37 3.82
N ARG A 161 16.82 -12.24 2.96
CA ARG A 161 15.45 -12.17 2.44
C ARG A 161 14.83 -13.56 2.38
N GLY A 162 13.52 -13.63 2.53
CA GLY A 162 12.77 -14.85 2.24
C GLY A 162 12.77 -15.11 0.74
N VAL A 163 12.16 -14.21 -0.03
CA VAL A 163 12.11 -14.26 -1.51
C VAL A 163 12.74 -13.01 -2.11
N HIS A 164 13.57 -13.17 -3.12
CA HIS A 164 14.14 -12.07 -3.89
C HIS A 164 13.93 -12.26 -5.39
N LEU A 165 13.26 -11.31 -6.01
CA LEU A 165 13.08 -11.22 -7.46
C LEU A 165 14.03 -10.15 -7.98
N VAL A 166 14.88 -10.48 -8.95
CA VAL A 166 15.92 -9.56 -9.45
C VAL A 166 15.89 -9.50 -10.97
N ALA A 167 15.57 -8.33 -11.50
CA ALA A 167 15.79 -7.97 -12.90
C ALA A 167 17.03 -7.06 -12.97
N ASP A 168 18.18 -7.61 -13.38
CA ASP A 168 19.49 -6.96 -13.38
C ASP A 168 20.06 -6.88 -14.80
N ASN A 169 20.11 -5.69 -15.39
CA ASN A 169 20.48 -5.47 -16.79
C ASN A 169 19.70 -6.37 -17.76
N PHE A 170 18.44 -6.70 -17.40
CA PHE A 170 17.61 -7.69 -18.09
C PHE A 170 16.64 -7.04 -19.09
N GLY A 171 16.12 -5.87 -18.77
CA GLY A 171 15.03 -5.22 -19.48
C GLY A 171 13.69 -5.49 -18.83
N GLU A 172 12.73 -6.06 -19.55
CA GLU A 172 11.41 -6.40 -19.03
C GLU A 172 11.39 -7.84 -18.50
N MET A 173 11.00 -8.00 -17.24
CA MET A 173 10.82 -9.30 -16.56
C MET A 173 9.32 -9.52 -16.36
N HIS A 174 8.74 -10.40 -17.16
CA HIS A 174 7.31 -10.58 -17.25
C HIS A 174 6.78 -11.68 -16.34
N HIS A 175 5.54 -11.51 -15.85
CA HIS A 175 4.70 -12.53 -15.23
C HIS A 175 5.44 -13.29 -14.12
N ILE A 176 5.61 -12.64 -12.99
CA ILE A 176 6.14 -13.28 -11.78
C ILE A 176 5.06 -13.25 -10.71
N TYR A 177 4.58 -14.42 -10.29
CA TYR A 177 3.52 -14.55 -9.31
C TYR A 177 4.01 -15.29 -8.07
N LEU A 178 3.88 -14.65 -6.92
CA LEU A 178 4.14 -15.21 -5.60
C LEU A 178 2.80 -15.35 -4.87
N ARG A 179 2.36 -16.58 -4.60
CA ARG A 179 1.03 -16.83 -4.04
C ARG A 179 1.06 -17.85 -2.91
N ASN A 180 0.25 -17.63 -1.89
CA ASN A 180 0.05 -18.56 -0.79
C ASN A 180 1.37 -19.05 -0.16
N LEU A 181 2.34 -18.14 -0.04
CA LEU A 181 3.60 -18.38 0.63
C LEU A 181 3.46 -18.08 2.13
N THR A 182 4.13 -18.85 2.94
CA THR A 182 4.31 -18.64 4.37
C THR A 182 5.76 -18.28 4.61
N ILE A 183 6.06 -17.01 4.97
CA ILE A 183 7.42 -16.49 5.09
C ILE A 183 7.63 -15.98 6.52
N HIS A 184 8.61 -16.51 7.22
CA HIS A 184 8.85 -16.09 8.60
C HIS A 184 10.29 -16.35 9.05
N ASP A 185 10.63 -15.83 10.24
CA ASP A 185 11.95 -16.00 10.82
C ASP A 185 13.08 -15.63 9.83
N VAL A 186 13.00 -14.38 9.31
CA VAL A 186 14.03 -13.82 8.43
C VAL A 186 14.73 -12.70 9.16
N ASN A 187 15.95 -12.95 9.68
CA ASN A 187 16.67 -11.93 10.44
C ASN A 187 17.53 -11.02 9.54
N GLY A 188 16.87 -10.23 8.72
CA GLY A 188 17.48 -9.18 7.89
C GLY A 188 18.10 -8.05 8.72
N SER A 189 19.21 -7.49 8.24
CA SER A 189 19.82 -6.32 8.86
C SER A 189 18.97 -5.06 8.65
N ASP A 190 18.87 -4.21 9.68
CA ASP A 190 18.18 -2.91 9.59
C ASP A 190 18.87 -1.89 8.67
N LYS A 191 20.07 -2.19 8.18
CA LYS A 191 20.86 -1.27 7.34
C LYS A 191 20.32 -1.10 5.92
N ASP A 192 19.50 -2.02 5.43
CA ASP A 192 18.99 -2.01 4.06
C ASP A 192 17.52 -2.42 4.03
N LYS A 193 16.67 -1.54 3.51
CA LYS A 193 15.23 -1.75 3.38
C LYS A 193 14.87 -2.93 2.46
N VAL A 194 15.78 -3.38 1.60
CA VAL A 194 15.59 -4.55 0.72
C VAL A 194 15.64 -5.87 1.49
N ASN A 195 16.16 -5.90 2.72
CA ASN A 195 16.10 -7.09 3.57
C ASN A 195 14.67 -7.37 4.04
N GLY A 196 14.33 -8.60 4.34
CA GLY A 196 13.05 -8.99 4.93
C GLY A 196 12.31 -10.12 4.23
N GLY A 197 10.98 -10.05 4.16
CA GLY A 197 10.14 -11.13 3.67
C GLY A 197 10.25 -11.35 2.16
N ILE A 198 9.75 -10.40 1.38
CA ILE A 198 9.78 -10.42 -0.10
C ILE A 198 10.42 -9.13 -0.60
N ALA A 199 11.43 -9.26 -1.44
CA ALA A 199 12.02 -8.15 -2.17
C ALA A 199 11.89 -8.34 -3.69
N TYR A 200 11.66 -7.25 -4.42
CA TYR A 200 11.76 -7.22 -5.88
C TYR A 200 12.60 -6.03 -6.31
N SER A 201 13.66 -6.31 -7.07
CA SER A 201 14.69 -5.33 -7.45
C SER A 201 14.82 -5.23 -8.96
N ALA A 202 14.53 -4.04 -9.51
CA ALA A 202 14.73 -3.71 -10.91
C ALA A 202 15.98 -2.83 -11.05
N ILE A 203 17.10 -3.44 -11.38
CA ILE A 203 18.42 -2.78 -11.37
C ILE A 203 19.13 -2.94 -12.70
N GLY A 204 20.12 -2.10 -12.96
CA GLY A 204 21.01 -2.21 -14.12
C GLY A 204 21.51 -0.86 -14.61
N ASP A 205 22.81 -0.75 -14.76
CA ASP A 205 23.47 0.45 -15.28
C ASP A 205 23.61 0.43 -16.81
N GLU A 206 23.73 -0.76 -17.39
CA GLU A 206 23.92 -0.94 -18.85
C GLU A 206 22.56 -1.03 -19.57
N LYS A 207 21.60 -1.76 -18.98
CA LYS A 207 20.25 -1.92 -19.53
C LYS A 207 19.22 -1.70 -18.42
N PRO A 208 18.37 -0.67 -18.54
CA PRO A 208 17.27 -0.46 -17.59
C PRO A 208 16.41 -1.72 -17.46
N SER A 209 16.02 -2.04 -16.24
CA SER A 209 15.16 -3.19 -15.95
C SER A 209 13.88 -2.78 -15.25
N ARG A 210 12.81 -3.54 -15.47
CA ARG A 210 11.52 -3.38 -14.79
C ARG A 210 10.75 -4.69 -14.77
N PHE A 211 9.78 -4.78 -13.86
CA PHE A 211 8.79 -5.85 -13.85
C PHE A 211 7.57 -5.47 -14.67
N ILE A 212 7.00 -6.45 -15.37
CA ILE A 212 5.73 -6.36 -16.10
C ILE A 212 4.82 -7.49 -15.61
N ASP A 213 3.65 -7.15 -15.05
CA ASP A 213 2.71 -8.11 -14.44
C ASP A 213 3.36 -8.91 -13.29
N LEU A 214 3.77 -8.19 -12.23
CA LEU A 214 4.21 -8.77 -10.96
C LEU A 214 3.02 -8.89 -10.01
N ARG A 215 2.78 -10.09 -9.45
CA ARG A 215 1.75 -10.30 -8.44
C ARG A 215 2.32 -10.93 -7.17
N ILE A 216 1.99 -10.32 -6.04
CA ILE A 216 2.31 -10.81 -4.70
C ILE A 216 0.98 -10.92 -3.95
N GLU A 217 0.44 -12.13 -3.86
CA GLU A 217 -0.96 -12.35 -3.50
C GLU A 217 -1.13 -13.48 -2.48
N ASP A 218 -2.05 -13.27 -1.51
CA ASP A 218 -2.45 -14.31 -0.55
C ASP A 218 -1.28 -14.90 0.27
N ASN A 219 -0.22 -14.10 0.54
CA ASN A 219 0.93 -14.55 1.33
C ASN A 219 0.76 -14.19 2.81
N HIS A 220 1.34 -15.01 3.68
CA HIS A 220 1.43 -14.76 5.12
C HIS A 220 2.89 -14.55 5.51
N ILE A 221 3.23 -13.36 6.02
CA ILE A 221 4.61 -12.93 6.34
C ILE A 221 4.64 -12.46 7.79
N TRP A 222 5.48 -13.08 8.62
CA TRP A 222 5.60 -12.62 10.01
C TRP A 222 7.00 -12.82 10.57
N HIS A 223 7.31 -12.09 11.64
CA HIS A 223 8.60 -12.16 12.32
C HIS A 223 9.78 -12.04 11.34
N VAL A 224 9.79 -10.94 10.57
CA VAL A 224 10.89 -10.59 9.67
C VAL A 224 11.53 -9.27 10.11
N ASP A 225 12.86 -9.21 10.12
CA ASP A 225 13.62 -8.13 10.77
C ASP A 225 13.93 -6.93 9.86
N ARG A 226 13.21 -6.63 8.86
CA ARG A 226 13.26 -5.38 8.12
C ARG A 226 11.93 -5.19 7.41
N SER A 227 11.86 -5.21 6.13
CA SER A 227 10.62 -4.93 5.41
C SER A 227 9.80 -6.20 5.16
N GLY A 228 8.49 -6.11 5.21
CA GLY A 228 7.62 -7.22 4.84
C GLY A 228 7.66 -7.49 3.34
N ILE A 229 7.27 -6.50 2.53
CA ILE A 229 7.36 -6.51 1.06
C ILE A 229 7.99 -5.20 0.60
N PHE A 230 9.10 -5.26 -0.12
CA PHE A 230 9.83 -4.06 -0.54
C PHE A 230 10.25 -4.11 -2.01
N GLY A 231 9.84 -3.09 -2.78
CA GLY A 231 10.33 -2.85 -4.13
C GLY A 231 11.58 -1.98 -4.14
N TRP A 232 12.47 -2.20 -5.09
CA TRP A 232 13.61 -1.35 -5.35
C TRP A 232 13.87 -1.16 -6.84
N SER A 233 14.39 0.01 -7.23
CA SER A 233 14.85 0.25 -8.60
C SER A 233 16.00 1.24 -8.62
N THR A 234 16.97 1.04 -9.51
CA THR A 234 17.99 2.06 -9.84
C THR A 234 17.46 3.14 -10.79
N HIS A 235 16.24 2.96 -11.31
CA HIS A 235 15.60 3.88 -12.27
C HIS A 235 14.41 4.64 -11.65
N TRP A 236 14.50 4.97 -10.35
CA TRP A 236 13.49 5.72 -9.61
C TRP A 236 13.58 7.24 -9.85
N GLU A 237 14.77 7.78 -10.18
CA GLU A 237 14.96 9.19 -10.48
C GLU A 237 14.21 9.60 -11.76
N ARG A 238 13.59 10.77 -11.80
CA ARG A 238 12.83 11.22 -12.98
C ARG A 238 13.65 11.29 -14.26
N SER A 239 14.91 11.63 -14.17
CA SER A 239 15.82 11.64 -15.34
C SER A 239 16.11 10.25 -15.92
N LYS A 240 15.88 9.19 -15.14
CA LYS A 240 16.11 7.80 -15.53
C LYS A 240 14.84 6.95 -15.44
N TRP A 241 13.69 7.58 -15.33
CA TRP A 241 12.42 6.94 -15.01
C TRP A 241 12.08 5.76 -15.92
N TYR A 242 12.06 4.56 -15.35
CA TYR A 242 11.68 3.33 -16.04
C TYR A 242 10.89 2.43 -15.09
N PRO A 243 9.61 2.75 -14.84
CA PRO A 243 8.82 2.13 -13.80
C PRO A 243 8.37 0.71 -14.15
N SER A 244 8.20 -0.12 -13.13
CA SER A 244 7.50 -1.39 -13.25
C SER A 244 6.00 -1.16 -13.49
N LEU A 245 5.37 -2.01 -14.31
CA LEU A 245 3.99 -1.89 -14.73
C LEU A 245 3.18 -3.14 -14.34
N GLY A 246 1.89 -2.95 -14.02
CA GLY A 246 1.01 -4.05 -13.65
C GLY A 246 1.43 -4.74 -12.34
N VAL A 247 1.99 -3.99 -11.39
CA VAL A 247 2.33 -4.51 -10.06
C VAL A 247 1.06 -4.58 -9.21
N VAL A 248 0.74 -5.77 -8.69
CA VAL A 248 -0.38 -6.01 -7.79
C VAL A 248 0.11 -6.68 -6.51
N ILE A 249 -0.14 -6.03 -5.37
CA ILE A 249 0.16 -6.55 -4.04
C ILE A 249 -1.16 -6.64 -3.28
N ARG A 250 -1.71 -7.84 -3.11
CA ARG A 250 -3.05 -7.96 -2.53
C ARG A 250 -3.26 -9.17 -1.64
N LYS A 251 -4.18 -9.03 -0.67
CA LYS A 251 -4.60 -10.10 0.24
C LYS A 251 -3.45 -10.73 1.02
N ASN A 252 -2.36 -10.00 1.21
CA ASN A 252 -1.29 -10.46 2.06
C ASN A 252 -1.59 -10.11 3.51
N VAL A 253 -1.19 -10.98 4.42
CA VAL A 253 -1.25 -10.75 5.87
C VAL A 253 0.17 -10.64 6.38
N LEU A 254 0.52 -9.49 6.94
CA LEU A 254 1.82 -9.20 7.50
C LEU A 254 1.67 -8.90 9.00
N ASP A 255 2.49 -9.54 9.83
CA ASP A 255 2.50 -9.32 11.28
C ASP A 255 3.92 -9.35 11.85
N ASP A 256 4.18 -8.57 12.90
CA ASP A 256 5.50 -8.51 13.56
C ASP A 256 6.64 -8.25 12.56
N ILE A 257 6.53 -7.14 11.84
CA ILE A 257 7.52 -6.68 10.86
C ILE A 257 8.50 -5.73 11.53
N GLY A 258 9.80 -5.96 11.37
CA GLY A 258 10.84 -5.17 12.00
C GLY A 258 10.90 -3.72 11.52
N GLY A 259 10.63 -3.46 10.26
CA GLY A 259 10.61 -2.14 9.62
C GLY A 259 9.31 -1.88 8.87
N ASP A 260 9.42 -1.53 7.58
CA ASP A 260 8.27 -1.20 6.73
C ASP A 260 7.36 -2.40 6.45
N GLY A 261 6.06 -2.19 6.38
CA GLY A 261 5.11 -3.24 5.99
C GLY A 261 5.19 -3.55 4.49
N ILE A 262 4.59 -2.69 3.64
CA ILE A 262 4.56 -2.85 2.18
C ILE A 262 5.00 -1.56 1.51
N VAL A 263 6.03 -1.64 0.68
CA VAL A 263 6.57 -0.50 -0.07
C VAL A 263 6.70 -0.83 -1.55
N ASN A 264 5.98 -0.12 -2.40
CA ASN A 264 6.18 -0.19 -3.83
C ASN A 264 6.99 1.01 -4.34
N VAL A 265 8.08 0.72 -5.06
CA VAL A 265 9.04 1.73 -5.54
C VAL A 265 9.16 1.66 -7.06
N ALA A 266 9.26 2.83 -7.69
CA ALA A 266 9.42 2.99 -9.13
C ALA A 266 8.38 2.17 -9.92
N THR A 267 7.11 2.44 -9.65
CA THR A 267 5.97 1.79 -10.32
C THR A 267 5.06 2.83 -10.98
N ASP A 268 4.34 2.44 -12.00
CA ASP A 268 3.26 3.23 -12.59
C ASP A 268 1.98 2.38 -12.67
N GLY A 269 0.92 2.84 -12.01
CA GLY A 269 -0.36 2.14 -11.92
C GLY A 269 -0.37 0.92 -10.98
N ALA A 270 0.48 0.89 -9.96
CA ALA A 270 0.47 -0.20 -8.97
C ALA A 270 -0.84 -0.24 -8.17
N ILE A 271 -1.29 -1.46 -7.82
CA ILE A 271 -2.46 -1.70 -6.98
C ILE A 271 -2.02 -2.42 -5.70
N VAL A 272 -2.27 -1.79 -4.54
CA VAL A 272 -2.01 -2.35 -3.21
C VAL A 272 -3.34 -2.45 -2.48
N GLU A 273 -3.91 -3.66 -2.36
CA GLU A 273 -5.28 -3.79 -1.90
C GLU A 273 -5.56 -5.04 -1.05
N TYR A 274 -6.54 -4.91 -0.15
CA TYR A 274 -6.98 -6.01 0.72
C TYR A 274 -5.86 -6.63 1.57
N ASN A 275 -4.76 -5.90 1.82
CA ASN A 275 -3.71 -6.37 2.71
C ASN A 275 -4.04 -5.99 4.16
N VAL A 276 -3.59 -6.83 5.08
CA VAL A 276 -3.56 -6.54 6.52
C VAL A 276 -2.11 -6.43 6.93
N VAL A 277 -1.72 -5.28 7.48
CA VAL A 277 -0.39 -5.05 8.04
C VAL A 277 -0.55 -4.71 9.51
N SER A 278 -0.11 -5.60 10.37
CA SER A 278 -0.11 -5.40 11.81
C SER A 278 1.32 -5.35 12.34
N HIS A 279 1.53 -4.52 13.36
CA HIS A 279 2.79 -4.43 14.07
C HIS A 279 4.00 -4.27 13.14
N ALA A 280 3.95 -3.28 12.23
CA ALA A 280 5.11 -2.85 11.47
C ALA A 280 6.06 -2.00 12.34
N SER A 281 7.32 -1.86 11.93
CA SER A 281 8.36 -1.06 12.59
C SER A 281 8.67 -1.46 14.05
N GLN A 282 8.59 -2.76 14.37
CA GLN A 282 8.76 -3.25 15.75
C GLN A 282 10.23 -3.24 16.21
N ARG A 283 11.21 -3.24 15.31
CA ARG A 283 12.64 -3.40 15.64
C ARG A 283 13.55 -2.39 14.97
N SER A 284 13.14 -1.80 13.87
CA SER A 284 13.90 -0.77 13.14
C SER A 284 13.86 0.57 13.86
N GLN A 285 14.96 1.33 13.73
CA GLN A 285 15.06 2.73 14.18
C GLN A 285 14.99 3.72 13.02
N ASP A 286 14.71 3.26 11.82
CA ASP A 286 14.60 4.07 10.61
C ASP A 286 13.17 4.67 10.48
N TYR A 287 12.96 5.48 9.47
CA TYR A 287 11.66 6.02 9.07
C TYR A 287 10.86 4.93 8.37
N ASN A 288 9.83 4.42 9.04
CA ASN A 288 9.03 3.29 8.55
C ASN A 288 7.53 3.59 8.64
N VAL A 289 6.77 3.04 7.71
CA VAL A 289 5.31 3.18 7.61
C VAL A 289 4.68 1.82 7.27
N GLY A 290 3.39 1.66 7.56
CA GLY A 290 2.68 0.42 7.26
C GLY A 290 2.59 0.10 5.77
N ILE A 291 1.97 0.98 4.96
CA ILE A 291 1.84 0.80 3.49
C ILE A 291 2.09 2.13 2.79
N TRP A 292 3.03 2.16 1.85
CA TRP A 292 3.36 3.39 1.14
C TRP A 292 4.02 3.18 -0.23
N PRO A 293 3.72 4.05 -1.22
CA PRO A 293 4.47 4.18 -2.47
C PRO A 293 5.60 5.20 -2.32
N TRP A 294 6.73 4.93 -2.95
CA TRP A 294 7.82 5.88 -3.13
C TRP A 294 8.26 5.94 -4.59
N SER A 295 8.51 7.14 -5.10
CA SER A 295 8.86 7.27 -6.52
C SER A 295 7.89 6.50 -7.40
N ALA A 296 6.58 6.72 -7.26
CA ALA A 296 5.58 5.90 -7.90
C ALA A 296 4.42 6.75 -8.43
N ASP A 297 3.97 6.49 -9.64
CA ASP A 297 2.88 7.21 -10.26
C ASP A 297 1.60 6.39 -10.29
N ASN A 298 0.45 7.07 -10.19
CA ASN A 298 -0.88 6.50 -10.34
C ASN A 298 -1.15 5.27 -9.43
N THR A 299 -0.50 5.23 -8.26
CA THR A 299 -0.66 4.12 -7.31
C THR A 299 -2.04 4.16 -6.65
N LEU A 300 -2.70 3.00 -6.59
CA LEU A 300 -3.97 2.80 -5.90
C LEU A 300 -3.76 1.97 -4.63
N VAL A 301 -3.97 2.58 -3.46
CA VAL A 301 -3.90 1.93 -2.14
C VAL A 301 -5.32 1.86 -1.59
N GLN A 302 -5.92 0.66 -1.55
CA GLN A 302 -7.33 0.55 -1.18
C GLN A 302 -7.69 -0.72 -0.42
N TYR A 303 -8.74 -0.64 0.39
CA TYR A 303 -9.28 -1.77 1.16
C TYR A 303 -8.26 -2.46 2.07
N ASN A 304 -7.17 -1.79 2.44
CA ASN A 304 -6.19 -2.33 3.37
C ASN A 304 -6.57 -2.00 4.81
N GLU A 305 -6.02 -2.77 5.73
CA GLU A 305 -6.05 -2.48 7.16
C GLU A 305 -4.61 -2.40 7.67
N VAL A 306 -4.30 -1.34 8.43
CA VAL A 306 -2.97 -1.16 9.04
C VAL A 306 -3.15 -0.75 10.50
N TYR A 307 -2.49 -1.48 11.40
CA TYR A 307 -2.54 -1.17 12.83
C TYR A 307 -1.29 -1.57 13.61
N GLY A 308 -1.07 -0.88 14.73
CA GLY A 308 0.00 -1.20 15.66
C GLY A 308 1.40 -0.94 15.12
N THR A 309 1.55 -0.09 14.10
CA THR A 309 2.86 0.37 13.63
C THR A 309 3.53 1.15 14.75
N LYS A 310 4.79 0.83 15.05
CA LYS A 310 5.55 1.40 16.16
C LYS A 310 6.62 2.37 15.66
N GLY A 311 7.04 3.28 16.54
CA GLY A 311 8.21 4.12 16.30
C GLY A 311 8.03 5.58 16.71
N GLN A 312 9.16 6.29 16.74
CA GLN A 312 9.22 7.73 17.01
C GLN A 312 9.37 8.56 15.73
N HIS A 313 9.78 7.91 14.63
CA HIS A 313 9.96 8.52 13.31
C HIS A 313 8.91 7.95 12.37
N ASP A 314 8.15 8.81 11.72
CA ASP A 314 6.98 8.45 10.91
C ASP A 314 6.02 7.52 11.66
N ALA A 315 6.02 6.23 11.42
CA ALA A 315 5.17 5.23 12.06
C ALA A 315 3.67 5.40 11.79
N GLU A 316 3.31 6.07 10.72
CA GLU A 316 1.93 6.17 10.24
C GLU A 316 1.46 4.83 9.65
N GLY A 317 0.13 4.65 9.58
CA GLY A 317 -0.46 3.52 8.89
C GLY A 317 -0.19 3.55 7.39
N PHE A 318 -0.35 4.72 6.78
CA PHE A 318 -0.21 4.95 5.34
C PHE A 318 0.66 6.16 5.02
N ASP A 319 1.27 6.17 3.81
CA ASP A 319 1.98 7.33 3.30
C ASP A 319 1.79 7.45 1.78
N SER A 320 1.91 8.68 1.29
CA SER A 320 2.20 9.02 -0.11
C SER A 320 3.50 9.80 -0.12
N ASP A 321 4.58 9.09 -0.39
CA ASP A 321 5.93 9.65 -0.25
C ASP A 321 6.35 10.46 -1.48
N TRP A 322 7.46 11.18 -1.34
CA TRP A 322 7.96 12.09 -2.36
C TRP A 322 8.30 11.39 -3.69
N ASN A 323 8.39 12.17 -4.75
CA ASN A 323 8.55 11.73 -6.13
C ASN A 323 7.38 10.85 -6.63
N SER A 324 6.17 11.08 -6.13
CA SER A 324 4.97 10.32 -6.48
C SER A 324 3.89 11.23 -7.06
N LEU A 325 3.24 10.78 -8.14
CA LEU A 325 2.17 11.52 -8.79
C LEU A 325 0.85 10.75 -8.74
N ASN A 326 -0.24 11.43 -8.43
CA ASN A 326 -1.62 10.91 -8.50
C ASN A 326 -1.86 9.67 -7.64
N THR A 327 -1.25 9.56 -6.47
CA THR A 327 -1.54 8.48 -5.52
C THR A 327 -2.99 8.58 -5.03
N ILE A 328 -3.72 7.46 -5.01
CA ILE A 328 -5.07 7.38 -4.45
C ILE A 328 -5.06 6.44 -3.24
N ILE A 329 -5.40 6.98 -2.07
CA ILE A 329 -5.54 6.21 -0.81
C ILE A 329 -7.02 6.22 -0.44
N GLN A 330 -7.70 5.08 -0.57
CA GLN A 330 -9.15 5.01 -0.40
C GLN A 330 -9.64 3.73 0.27
N TYR A 331 -10.74 3.81 1.01
CA TYR A 331 -11.42 2.68 1.63
C TYR A 331 -10.56 1.89 2.60
N ASN A 332 -9.47 2.48 3.14
CA ASN A 332 -8.58 1.83 4.08
C ASN A 332 -9.03 2.05 5.52
N TYR A 333 -8.70 1.13 6.38
CA TYR A 333 -8.86 1.24 7.82
C TYR A 333 -7.48 1.33 8.49
N SER A 334 -7.27 2.39 9.26
CA SER A 334 -6.07 2.67 10.03
C SER A 334 -6.43 2.75 11.50
N HIS A 335 -5.68 2.09 12.38
CA HIS A 335 -5.95 2.23 13.81
C HIS A 335 -4.75 1.89 14.69
N ASP A 336 -4.67 2.56 15.82
CA ASP A 336 -3.69 2.29 16.87
C ASP A 336 -2.22 2.33 16.37
N ASN A 337 -1.90 3.14 15.36
CA ASN A 337 -0.55 3.38 14.87
C ASN A 337 0.11 4.52 15.66
N ASP A 338 1.36 4.34 16.09
CA ASP A 338 2.05 5.34 16.93
C ASP A 338 2.25 6.68 16.20
N GLY A 339 2.54 6.68 14.92
CA GLY A 339 2.83 7.89 14.14
C GLY A 339 1.60 8.61 13.61
N GLY A 340 0.50 7.90 13.41
CA GLY A 340 -0.71 8.50 12.86
C GLY A 340 -1.39 7.68 11.77
N PHE A 341 -2.41 8.28 11.16
CA PHE A 341 -3.11 7.67 10.03
C PHE A 341 -2.30 7.78 8.75
N LEU A 342 -1.90 9.02 8.39
CA LEU A 342 -1.42 9.30 7.03
C LEU A 342 -0.32 10.37 7.01
N LEU A 343 0.77 10.05 6.35
CA LEU A 343 1.77 11.00 5.89
C LEU A 343 1.57 11.31 4.40
N ILE A 344 1.73 12.54 3.99
CA ILE A 344 1.90 12.96 2.59
C ILE A 344 3.12 13.87 2.58
N CYS A 345 4.19 13.47 1.93
CA CYS A 345 5.43 14.23 2.04
C CYS A 345 6.13 14.48 0.72
N ASN A 346 6.94 15.53 0.71
CA ASN A 346 7.84 15.87 -0.40
C ASN A 346 9.10 16.57 0.12
N GLU A 347 10.25 16.08 -0.26
CA GLU A 347 11.53 16.71 0.01
C GLU A 347 11.77 17.87 -0.98
N GLY A 348 11.74 19.11 -0.47
CA GLY A 348 11.70 20.31 -1.31
C GLY A 348 13.03 20.76 -1.90
N SER A 349 14.16 20.17 -1.48
CA SER A 349 15.48 20.51 -2.03
C SER A 349 15.79 19.75 -3.32
N GLN A 350 15.01 18.73 -3.68
CA GLN A 350 15.26 17.89 -4.84
C GLN A 350 15.04 18.63 -6.16
N THR A 351 15.93 18.40 -7.12
CA THR A 351 15.77 18.96 -8.47
C THR A 351 14.74 18.18 -9.29
N ALA A 352 14.21 18.79 -10.37
CA ALA A 352 13.29 18.13 -11.27
C ALA A 352 13.87 16.91 -12.00
N ALA A 353 15.19 16.77 -12.08
CA ALA A 353 15.84 15.57 -12.60
C ALA A 353 15.74 14.39 -11.62
N TYR A 354 15.61 14.67 -10.33
CA TYR A 354 15.53 13.70 -9.26
C TYR A 354 14.08 13.37 -8.91
N SER A 355 13.26 14.40 -8.71
CA SER A 355 11.89 14.24 -8.18
C SER A 355 10.90 15.09 -8.96
N ALA A 356 9.73 14.51 -9.24
CA ALA A 356 8.55 15.24 -9.72
C ALA A 356 7.80 15.96 -8.59
N GLY A 357 8.19 15.76 -7.35
CA GLY A 357 7.45 16.19 -6.16
C GLY A 357 6.43 15.15 -5.71
N ASN A 358 5.52 15.55 -4.84
CA ASN A 358 4.29 14.81 -4.52
C ASN A 358 3.11 15.68 -4.96
N ILE A 359 2.44 15.27 -6.03
CA ILE A 359 1.42 16.10 -6.69
C ILE A 359 0.20 15.24 -7.01
N GLY A 360 -0.99 15.76 -6.63
CA GLY A 360 -2.26 15.16 -7.03
C GLY A 360 -2.72 13.98 -6.17
N THR A 361 -2.18 13.82 -4.96
CA THR A 361 -2.60 12.78 -4.03
C THR A 361 -4.08 12.97 -3.64
N ILE A 362 -4.87 11.89 -3.72
CA ILE A 362 -6.28 11.84 -3.33
C ILE A 362 -6.43 10.88 -2.15
N VAL A 363 -7.04 11.36 -1.06
CA VAL A 363 -7.34 10.59 0.15
C VAL A 363 -8.84 10.63 0.41
N ARG A 364 -9.51 9.48 0.32
CA ARG A 364 -10.98 9.48 0.41
C ARG A 364 -11.56 8.21 1.00
N TYR A 365 -12.68 8.36 1.69
CA TYR A 365 -13.44 7.26 2.27
C TYR A 365 -12.60 6.30 3.11
N ASN A 366 -11.59 6.82 3.83
CA ASN A 366 -10.83 6.06 4.80
C ASN A 366 -11.41 6.29 6.20
N ILE A 367 -11.17 5.33 7.08
CA ILE A 367 -11.46 5.46 8.52
C ILE A 367 -10.15 5.35 9.28
N SER A 368 -9.90 6.31 10.17
CA SER A 368 -8.83 6.30 11.16
C SER A 368 -9.44 6.26 12.54
N GLN A 369 -8.97 5.36 13.41
CA GLN A 369 -9.40 5.24 14.78
C GLN A 369 -8.22 5.14 15.73
N ASN A 370 -8.09 6.08 16.66
CA ASN A 370 -7.04 6.09 17.66
C ASN A 370 -5.62 5.97 17.09
N ASP A 371 -5.41 6.48 15.89
CA ASP A 371 -4.07 6.69 15.40
C ASP A 371 -3.42 7.82 16.23
N HIS A 372 -2.30 7.49 16.88
CA HIS A 372 -1.68 8.38 17.84
C HIS A 372 -0.98 9.56 17.19
N HIS A 373 -0.67 10.58 17.93
CA HIS A 373 0.07 11.78 17.54
C HIS A 373 -0.51 12.58 16.37
N ARG A 374 -0.83 11.94 15.24
CA ARG A 374 -1.22 12.66 14.02
C ARG A 374 -2.35 11.94 13.26
N GLY A 375 -3.37 12.67 12.88
CA GLY A 375 -4.35 12.16 11.93
C GLY A 375 -3.76 12.18 10.52
N ILE A 376 -3.52 13.38 9.97
CA ILE A 376 -2.94 13.60 8.64
C ILE A 376 -1.77 14.56 8.76
N LYS A 377 -0.59 14.14 8.30
CA LYS A 377 0.61 14.98 8.23
C LYS A 377 0.93 15.33 6.78
N LEU A 378 1.04 16.62 6.52
CA LEU A 378 1.50 17.17 5.23
C LEU A 378 2.90 17.76 5.45
N SER A 379 3.94 17.12 4.92
CA SER A 379 5.33 17.50 5.15
C SER A 379 6.01 17.96 3.86
N GLY A 380 6.55 19.17 3.88
CA GLY A 380 7.23 19.74 2.72
C GLY A 380 6.29 20.25 1.61
N PRO A 381 6.82 20.56 0.41
CA PRO A 381 6.05 21.20 -0.67
C PRO A 381 5.20 20.22 -1.49
N VAL A 382 4.29 19.51 -0.83
CA VAL A 382 3.25 18.72 -1.51
C VAL A 382 2.22 19.66 -2.18
N LYS A 383 1.60 19.23 -3.30
CA LYS A 383 0.73 20.08 -4.10
C LYS A 383 -0.52 19.37 -4.61
N ASN A 384 -1.60 20.13 -4.76
CA ASN A 384 -2.87 19.65 -5.33
C ASN A 384 -3.40 18.40 -4.62
N THR A 385 -3.31 18.37 -3.30
CA THR A 385 -3.76 17.25 -2.47
C THR A 385 -5.25 17.41 -2.17
N LEU A 386 -6.04 16.36 -2.41
CA LEU A 386 -7.48 16.36 -2.20
C LEU A 386 -7.87 15.31 -1.16
N ILE A 387 -8.35 15.74 0.00
CA ILE A 387 -8.68 14.92 1.16
C ILE A 387 -10.18 15.07 1.45
N TYR A 388 -10.97 14.03 1.20
CA TYR A 388 -12.41 14.16 1.35
C TYR A 388 -13.13 12.88 1.76
N ASN A 389 -14.26 13.06 2.42
CA ASN A 389 -15.09 11.95 2.88
C ASN A 389 -14.31 10.90 3.70
N ASN A 390 -13.37 11.33 4.52
CA ASN A 390 -12.72 10.48 5.52
C ASN A 390 -13.41 10.67 6.89
N THR A 391 -13.29 9.69 7.76
CA THR A 391 -13.69 9.78 9.16
C THR A 391 -12.49 9.53 10.05
N ILE A 392 -12.10 10.52 10.84
CA ILE A 392 -10.96 10.47 11.76
C ILE A 392 -11.52 10.56 13.18
N TYR A 393 -11.29 9.50 13.96
CA TYR A 393 -11.73 9.38 15.34
C TYR A 393 -10.54 9.42 16.29
N VAL A 394 -10.62 10.34 17.27
CA VAL A 394 -9.65 10.51 18.34
C VAL A 394 -10.33 10.17 19.68
N GLY A 395 -9.94 9.06 20.28
CA GLY A 395 -10.54 8.55 21.52
C GLY A 395 -10.21 9.38 22.75
N LYS A 396 -10.89 9.11 23.86
CA LYS A 396 -10.86 9.90 25.11
C LYS A 396 -9.47 10.10 25.71
N ASN A 397 -8.58 9.15 25.50
CA ASN A 397 -7.24 9.17 26.09
C ASN A 397 -6.17 9.66 25.10
N GLU A 398 -6.57 10.03 23.90
CA GLU A 398 -5.67 10.44 22.84
C GLU A 398 -5.44 11.96 22.86
N ASP A 399 -4.22 12.36 22.47
CA ASP A 399 -3.84 13.74 22.16
C ASP A 399 -3.22 13.75 20.77
N SER A 400 -3.90 14.36 19.79
CA SER A 400 -3.54 14.23 18.37
C SER A 400 -3.57 15.56 17.62
N ASP A 401 -2.63 15.74 16.71
CA ASP A 401 -2.72 16.73 15.64
C ASP A 401 -3.57 16.15 14.50
N VAL A 402 -4.88 16.41 14.47
CA VAL A 402 -5.76 15.83 13.44
C VAL A 402 -5.35 16.20 12.02
N VAL A 403 -4.77 17.37 11.83
CA VAL A 403 -4.03 17.77 10.63
C VAL A 403 -2.80 18.56 11.06
N LEU A 404 -1.64 18.10 10.62
CA LEU A 404 -0.35 18.73 10.88
C LEU A 404 0.32 19.13 9.57
N HIS A 405 0.71 20.39 9.44
CA HIS A 405 1.58 20.86 8.35
C HIS A 405 2.99 21.10 8.89
N THR A 406 3.99 20.48 8.27
CA THR A 406 5.39 20.71 8.59
C THR A 406 6.18 21.17 7.38
N ASP A 407 7.29 21.85 7.61
CA ASP A 407 8.26 22.09 6.55
C ASP A 407 9.16 20.87 6.33
N TRP A 408 9.52 20.63 5.11
CA TRP A 408 10.65 19.79 4.71
C TRP A 408 11.29 20.46 3.49
N THR A 409 12.12 21.49 3.78
CA THR A 409 12.69 22.40 2.76
C THR A 409 11.63 23.06 1.85
N GLY A 410 10.46 23.32 2.41
CA GLY A 410 9.31 23.95 1.76
C GLY A 410 8.03 23.59 2.47
N TRP A 411 6.92 24.13 1.97
CA TRP A 411 5.60 23.99 2.59
C TRP A 411 4.56 23.54 1.58
N ALA A 412 3.55 22.83 2.05
CA ALA A 412 2.42 22.40 1.26
C ALA A 412 1.67 23.57 0.62
N SER A 413 1.10 23.35 -0.56
CA SER A 413 0.21 24.30 -1.22
C SER A 413 -0.93 23.59 -1.94
N ASP A 414 -2.05 24.31 -2.08
CA ASP A 414 -3.22 23.79 -2.80
C ASP A 414 -3.72 22.46 -2.21
N THR A 415 -3.99 22.46 -0.89
CA THR A 415 -4.54 21.31 -0.17
C THR A 415 -6.02 21.55 0.16
N TYR A 416 -6.86 20.56 -0.08
CA TYR A 416 -8.30 20.70 -0.02
C TYR A 416 -8.92 19.62 0.85
N PHE A 417 -9.64 20.03 1.90
CA PHE A 417 -10.32 19.16 2.85
C PHE A 417 -11.82 19.34 2.74
N TYR A 418 -12.55 18.35 2.22
CA TYR A 418 -13.99 18.42 2.00
C TYR A 418 -14.73 17.24 2.63
N ASN A 419 -15.89 17.48 3.24
CA ASN A 419 -16.79 16.44 3.71
C ASN A 419 -16.14 15.46 4.71
N ASN A 420 -15.02 15.76 5.33
CA ASN A 420 -14.43 14.90 6.35
C ASN A 420 -15.20 15.02 7.67
N ILE A 421 -15.15 13.98 8.48
CA ILE A 421 -15.60 13.99 9.88
C ILE A 421 -14.36 13.88 10.77
N PHE A 422 -14.12 14.93 11.57
CA PHE A 422 -13.17 14.93 12.67
C PHE A 422 -13.97 14.74 13.96
N TYR A 423 -13.93 13.51 14.52
CA TYR A 423 -14.68 13.13 15.71
C TYR A 423 -13.72 12.93 16.89
N VAL A 424 -13.74 13.85 17.84
CA VAL A 424 -12.77 13.91 18.93
C VAL A 424 -13.48 13.78 20.26
N GLU A 425 -13.12 12.78 21.03
CA GLU A 425 -13.52 12.62 22.44
C GLU A 425 -12.38 12.99 23.40
N GLY A 426 -11.13 12.95 22.93
CA GLY A 426 -9.91 13.31 23.65
C GLY A 426 -9.50 14.75 23.42
N THR A 427 -8.21 14.96 23.18
CA THR A 427 -7.64 16.27 22.83
C THR A 427 -7.16 16.25 21.38
N ALA A 428 -7.53 17.27 20.62
CA ALA A 428 -7.05 17.37 19.25
C ALA A 428 -6.95 18.83 18.76
N ARG A 429 -6.12 19.05 17.74
CA ARG A 429 -5.86 20.37 17.16
C ARG A 429 -5.45 20.28 15.69
N PHE A 430 -5.52 21.40 15.01
CA PHE A 430 -4.90 21.65 13.71
C PHE A 430 -3.59 22.39 13.96
N SER A 431 -2.47 21.85 13.50
CA SER A 431 -1.14 22.30 13.89
C SER A 431 -0.22 22.59 12.70
N TYR A 432 0.77 23.40 13.00
CA TYR A 432 1.87 23.73 12.11
C TYR A 432 3.17 23.57 12.88
N GLY A 433 4.19 23.03 12.25
CA GLY A 433 5.48 22.85 12.88
C GLY A 433 6.63 23.05 11.91
N VAL A 434 7.81 23.24 12.42
CA VAL A 434 9.05 23.30 11.66
C VAL A 434 9.93 22.12 12.06
N THR A 435 10.60 21.50 11.10
CA THR A 435 11.63 20.50 11.38
C THR A 435 12.74 21.18 12.16
N GLY A 436 13.03 20.74 13.35
CA GLY A 436 13.96 21.43 14.22
C GLY A 436 14.77 20.57 15.15
N ASN A 437 14.35 19.34 15.37
CA ASN A 437 15.05 18.44 16.27
C ASN A 437 15.95 17.47 15.49
N PRO A 438 17.10 17.09 16.07
CA PRO A 438 18.01 16.13 15.46
C PRO A 438 17.42 14.75 15.23
N ASP A 439 16.32 14.42 15.91
CA ASP A 439 15.57 13.18 15.81
C ASP A 439 14.48 13.21 14.73
N GLY A 440 14.38 14.30 13.96
CA GLY A 440 13.37 14.48 12.93
C GLY A 440 11.99 14.92 13.46
N SER A 441 11.82 15.08 14.77
CA SER A 441 10.59 15.63 15.31
C SER A 441 10.45 17.11 14.98
N TYR A 442 9.20 17.57 14.88
CA TYR A 442 8.92 18.97 14.61
C TYR A 442 8.81 19.79 15.90
N VAL A 443 9.13 21.08 15.80
CA VAL A 443 8.87 22.05 16.86
C VAL A 443 7.58 22.78 16.48
N PRO A 444 6.56 22.83 17.36
CA PRO A 444 5.37 23.62 17.11
C PRO A 444 5.74 25.07 16.82
N GLY A 445 5.36 25.56 15.64
CA GLY A 445 5.62 26.94 15.23
C GLY A 445 4.46 27.85 15.59
N PRO A 446 4.70 29.17 15.73
CA PRO A 446 3.63 30.14 15.92
C PRO A 446 2.87 30.34 14.60
N GLY A 447 1.53 30.21 14.66
CA GLY A 447 0.64 30.56 13.56
C GLY A 447 0.50 29.49 12.47
N PRO A 448 -0.09 29.82 11.33
CA PRO A 448 -0.51 28.89 10.29
C PRO A 448 0.63 28.34 9.42
N GLY A 449 1.89 28.46 9.81
CA GLY A 449 3.03 28.05 8.98
C GLY A 449 3.09 28.87 7.67
N LYS A 450 3.84 28.33 6.69
CA LYS A 450 3.95 28.93 5.35
C LYS A 450 3.17 28.17 4.29
N SER A 451 2.37 27.17 4.67
CA SER A 451 1.46 26.49 3.75
C SER A 451 0.44 27.47 3.19
N THR A 452 0.17 27.36 1.89
CA THR A 452 -0.68 28.29 1.17
C THR A 452 -1.85 27.61 0.49
N ASN A 453 -2.97 28.33 0.35
CA ASN A 453 -4.19 27.84 -0.30
C ASN A 453 -4.69 26.51 0.29
N ASN A 454 -4.68 26.42 1.62
CA ASN A 454 -5.32 25.32 2.34
C ASN A 454 -6.80 25.64 2.48
N VAL A 455 -7.66 24.81 1.92
CA VAL A 455 -9.11 25.04 1.89
C VAL A 455 -9.79 23.96 2.70
N TYR A 456 -10.49 24.38 3.74
CA TYR A 456 -11.40 23.53 4.51
C TYR A 456 -12.82 23.97 4.16
N ASP A 457 -13.67 23.02 3.73
CA ASP A 457 -15.05 23.36 3.40
C ASP A 457 -15.97 22.12 3.53
N TYR A 458 -17.13 22.29 4.13
CA TYR A 458 -18.10 21.24 4.39
C TYR A 458 -17.61 20.11 5.31
N ASN A 459 -16.66 20.33 6.21
CA ASN A 459 -16.25 19.28 7.17
C ASN A 459 -17.14 19.30 8.43
N VAL A 460 -17.10 18.20 9.17
CA VAL A 460 -17.71 18.07 10.50
C VAL A 460 -16.62 18.11 11.56
N TYR A 461 -16.84 18.91 12.62
CA TYR A 461 -15.95 19.06 13.74
C TYR A 461 -16.72 18.78 15.04
N TYR A 462 -16.47 17.63 15.64
CA TYR A 462 -17.01 17.26 16.95
C TYR A 462 -15.87 17.16 17.94
N GLY A 463 -15.97 17.91 19.06
CA GLY A 463 -14.96 17.90 20.12
C GLY A 463 -13.65 18.62 19.78
N VAL A 464 -13.51 19.20 18.59
CA VAL A 464 -12.34 19.95 18.17
C VAL A 464 -12.77 21.31 17.59
N ARG A 465 -11.91 22.32 17.77
CA ARG A 465 -12.16 23.64 17.15
C ARG A 465 -12.04 23.54 15.63
N PRO A 466 -13.03 24.02 14.87
CA PRO A 466 -12.95 23.98 13.43
C PRO A 466 -11.77 24.82 12.89
N ALA A 467 -11.23 24.40 11.75
CA ALA A 467 -10.44 25.23 10.88
C ALA A 467 -11.33 26.37 10.29
N ASP A 468 -10.76 27.27 9.50
CA ASP A 468 -11.55 28.27 8.74
C ASP A 468 -12.33 27.56 7.63
N ASP A 469 -13.54 27.14 7.95
CA ASP A 469 -14.45 26.34 7.11
C ASP A 469 -15.82 27.02 7.06
N PRO A 470 -16.17 27.70 5.94
CA PRO A 470 -17.41 28.46 5.83
C PRO A 470 -18.70 27.65 5.98
N HIS A 471 -18.64 26.35 5.68
CA HIS A 471 -19.79 25.44 5.79
C HIS A 471 -19.55 24.35 6.84
N ALA A 472 -18.74 24.65 7.86
CA ALA A 472 -18.51 23.73 8.97
C ALA A 472 -19.81 23.29 9.64
N LEU A 473 -19.90 21.98 9.94
CA LEU A 473 -20.83 21.49 10.94
C LEU A 473 -20.07 21.30 12.26
N THR A 474 -20.55 21.98 13.31
CA THR A 474 -20.01 21.84 14.67
C THR A 474 -21.03 21.12 15.51
N GLY A 475 -20.69 19.93 16.03
CA GLY A 475 -21.58 19.13 16.83
C GLY A 475 -21.54 17.65 16.47
N ASP A 476 -22.33 16.85 17.18
CA ASP A 476 -22.35 15.41 17.00
C ASP A 476 -22.88 15.01 15.62
N PRO A 477 -22.09 14.35 14.77
CA PRO A 477 -22.54 13.82 13.49
C PRO A 477 -23.46 12.61 13.63
N LEU A 478 -23.75 12.14 14.83
CA LEU A 478 -24.61 11.00 15.14
C LEU A 478 -24.15 9.72 14.44
N LEU A 479 -22.91 9.33 14.67
CA LEU A 479 -22.39 8.04 14.24
C LEU A 479 -23.04 6.89 15.04
N LEU A 480 -23.13 5.69 14.46
CA LEU A 480 -23.80 4.55 15.10
C LEU A 480 -23.09 4.11 16.39
N LYS A 481 -21.79 3.84 16.32
CA LYS A 481 -20.95 3.36 17.43
C LYS A 481 -19.49 3.76 17.21
N PRO A 482 -19.15 5.06 17.23
CA PRO A 482 -17.77 5.49 17.03
C PRO A 482 -16.86 4.94 18.16
N GLY A 483 -15.60 4.66 17.84
CA GLY A 483 -14.59 4.16 18.75
C GLY A 483 -14.73 2.69 19.19
N ASN A 484 -15.69 1.94 18.62
CA ASN A 484 -15.91 0.54 18.98
C ASN A 484 -15.41 -0.45 17.89
N ALA A 485 -14.75 0.03 16.85
CA ALA A 485 -14.16 -0.85 15.87
C ALA A 485 -12.94 -1.58 16.46
N THR A 486 -12.67 -2.77 15.97
CA THR A 486 -11.56 -3.64 16.36
C THR A 486 -10.84 -4.10 15.11
N VAL A 487 -9.96 -5.09 15.21
CA VAL A 487 -9.33 -5.72 14.04
C VAL A 487 -10.39 -6.26 13.08
N GLY A 488 -10.18 -6.01 11.80
CA GLY A 488 -11.10 -6.32 10.70
C GLY A 488 -11.87 -5.09 10.22
N ARG A 489 -11.66 -4.70 8.96
CA ARG A 489 -12.32 -3.53 8.33
C ARG A 489 -13.84 -3.50 8.54
N ASP A 490 -14.52 -4.65 8.51
CA ASP A 490 -15.96 -4.75 8.68
C ASP A 490 -16.44 -4.27 10.05
N THR A 491 -15.58 -4.32 11.07
CA THR A 491 -15.85 -3.83 12.43
C THR A 491 -16.06 -2.32 12.46
N ALA A 492 -15.47 -1.59 11.53
CA ALA A 492 -15.59 -0.13 11.41
C ALA A 492 -16.95 0.35 10.88
N SER A 493 -17.91 -0.56 10.63
CA SER A 493 -19.30 -0.21 10.27
C SER A 493 -20.00 0.69 11.31
N GLY A 494 -19.50 0.73 12.54
CA GLY A 494 -19.95 1.66 13.59
C GLY A 494 -19.79 3.15 13.26
N TYR A 495 -18.98 3.50 12.29
CA TYR A 495 -18.82 4.87 11.78
C TYR A 495 -19.88 5.30 10.76
N ALA A 496 -20.87 4.47 10.46
CA ALA A 496 -22.03 4.86 9.64
C ALA A 496 -22.90 5.90 10.35
N LEU A 497 -23.53 6.77 9.55
CA LEU A 497 -24.43 7.82 10.03
C LEU A 497 -25.78 7.23 10.47
N ARG A 498 -26.35 7.75 11.57
CA ARG A 498 -27.75 7.49 11.95
C ARG A 498 -28.69 8.27 11.05
N LYS A 499 -29.93 7.80 10.87
CA LYS A 499 -30.96 8.39 10.00
C LYS A 499 -31.20 9.89 10.18
N ASN A 500 -31.02 10.43 11.37
CA ASN A 500 -31.22 11.84 11.70
C ASN A 500 -29.90 12.63 11.81
N SER A 501 -28.81 12.10 11.27
CA SER A 501 -27.52 12.77 11.27
C SER A 501 -27.57 14.08 10.47
N PRO A 502 -27.03 15.19 11.02
CA PRO A 502 -26.90 16.44 10.28
C PRO A 502 -25.86 16.35 9.14
N ALA A 503 -25.02 15.31 9.12
CA ALA A 503 -24.04 15.08 8.07
C ALA A 503 -24.66 14.50 6.78
N ILE A 504 -25.92 14.02 6.83
CA ILE A 504 -26.62 13.49 5.66
C ILE A 504 -27.04 14.65 4.75
N GLY A 505 -26.74 14.58 3.46
CA GLY A 505 -27.15 15.51 2.42
C GLY A 505 -26.60 16.92 2.57
N SER A 506 -25.68 17.16 3.51
CA SER A 506 -25.21 18.48 3.90
C SER A 506 -23.81 18.85 3.39
N GLY A 507 -23.17 17.93 2.70
CA GLY A 507 -21.82 18.11 2.18
C GLY A 507 -21.77 18.71 0.76
N ARG A 508 -20.57 18.84 0.25
CA ARG A 508 -20.26 19.23 -1.12
C ARG A 508 -20.36 18.03 -2.06
N MET A 509 -20.91 18.20 -3.24
CA MET A 509 -20.85 17.16 -4.27
C MET A 509 -19.41 16.98 -4.76
N MET A 510 -18.92 15.76 -4.73
CA MET A 510 -17.60 15.39 -5.23
C MET A 510 -17.75 14.65 -6.56
N GLU A 511 -17.22 15.24 -7.62
CA GLU A 511 -17.09 14.57 -8.91
C GLU A 511 -15.96 13.52 -8.83
N ASN A 512 -16.06 12.44 -9.60
CA ASN A 512 -15.06 11.34 -9.62
C ASN A 512 -14.75 10.76 -8.22
N ASN A 513 -15.80 10.57 -7.43
CA ASN A 513 -15.70 10.17 -6.03
C ASN A 513 -15.35 8.69 -5.80
N GLY A 514 -14.91 7.94 -6.81
CA GLY A 514 -14.58 6.50 -6.70
C GLY A 514 -15.78 5.57 -6.82
N GLY A 515 -17.00 6.10 -6.79
CA GLY A 515 -18.26 5.35 -7.00
C GLY A 515 -18.69 4.47 -5.84
N LYS A 516 -17.90 4.34 -4.78
CA LYS A 516 -18.19 3.52 -3.58
C LYS A 516 -17.85 4.28 -2.31
N ASP A 517 -18.41 3.86 -1.19
CA ASP A 517 -18.02 4.28 0.15
C ASP A 517 -17.03 3.28 0.79
N PHE A 518 -16.65 3.52 2.05
CA PHE A 518 -15.74 2.64 2.81
C PHE A 518 -16.21 1.18 2.86
N LEU A 519 -17.50 0.92 2.97
CA LEU A 519 -18.06 -0.44 3.02
C LEU A 519 -18.20 -1.08 1.62
N GLY A 520 -17.75 -0.39 0.56
CA GLY A 520 -17.90 -0.85 -0.82
C GLY A 520 -19.31 -0.65 -1.39
N THR A 521 -20.16 0.08 -0.68
CA THR A 521 -21.52 0.41 -1.15
C THR A 521 -21.43 1.43 -2.28
N ALA A 522 -22.13 1.15 -3.38
CA ALA A 522 -22.19 2.08 -4.50
C ALA A 522 -22.77 3.44 -4.07
N ILE A 523 -22.08 4.52 -4.39
CA ILE A 523 -22.58 5.88 -4.19
C ILE A 523 -23.62 6.15 -5.27
N PRO A 524 -24.87 6.45 -4.92
CA PRO A 524 -25.93 6.69 -5.88
C PRO A 524 -25.64 7.86 -6.80
N ARG A 525 -26.01 7.74 -8.07
CA ARG A 525 -25.83 8.78 -9.10
C ARG A 525 -26.67 10.05 -8.84
N CYS A 526 -27.64 10.00 -7.94
CA CYS A 526 -28.44 11.15 -7.51
C CYS A 526 -27.63 12.23 -6.77
N GLY A 527 -26.33 12.01 -6.57
CA GLY A 527 -25.42 12.97 -5.95
C GLY A 527 -25.60 13.04 -4.44
N ILE A 528 -25.19 11.97 -3.73
CA ILE A 528 -25.11 12.04 -2.27
C ILE A 528 -24.07 13.10 -1.88
N ARG A 529 -24.48 13.92 -0.92
CA ARG A 529 -23.65 14.96 -0.31
C ARG A 529 -23.45 14.67 1.17
N ASP A 530 -23.28 13.41 1.52
CA ASP A 530 -22.99 13.05 2.90
C ASP A 530 -21.56 13.36 3.24
N ARG A 531 -21.30 13.65 4.52
CA ARG A 531 -19.96 13.84 5.06
C ARG A 531 -19.51 12.56 5.76
N GLY A 532 -18.22 12.24 5.68
CA GLY A 532 -17.62 11.05 6.27
C GLY A 532 -17.46 9.87 5.31
N ALA A 533 -16.86 8.78 5.82
CA ALA A 533 -16.40 7.65 5.02
C ALA A 533 -17.50 6.67 4.60
N ILE A 534 -18.60 6.64 5.32
CA ILE A 534 -19.74 5.74 5.05
C ILE A 534 -20.98 6.58 4.74
N VAL A 535 -21.53 6.40 3.54
CA VAL A 535 -22.70 7.16 3.10
C VAL A 535 -24.02 6.54 3.59
N PHE A 536 -25.01 7.38 3.86
CA PHE A 536 -26.35 6.96 4.23
C PHE A 536 -27.16 6.61 2.97
N ARG A 537 -27.81 5.44 2.96
CA ARG A 537 -28.36 4.81 1.74
C ARG A 537 -29.69 5.36 1.21
N ASP A 538 -30.28 6.36 1.82
CA ASP A 538 -31.65 6.77 1.43
C ASP A 538 -31.65 7.86 0.35
N CYS A 539 -31.70 7.44 -0.90
CA CYS A 539 -32.01 8.28 -2.04
C CYS A 539 -33.51 8.33 -2.31
N SER A 540 -34.35 8.44 -1.30
CA SER A 540 -35.78 8.72 -1.55
C SER A 540 -35.91 10.06 -2.27
N PRO A 541 -36.52 10.12 -3.48
CA PRO A 541 -36.75 11.39 -4.17
C PRO A 541 -37.70 12.34 -3.42
N ASN A 542 -38.14 11.97 -2.23
CA ASN A 542 -39.14 12.64 -1.40
C ASN A 542 -38.66 13.02 0.00
N GLY A 543 -37.36 13.38 0.16
CA GLY A 543 -36.89 14.16 1.31
C GLY A 543 -37.40 15.60 1.25
N GLY A 544 -38.67 15.79 0.97
CA GLY A 544 -39.35 17.05 1.00
C GLY A 544 -40.32 17.15 2.18
N LYS A 545 -39.96 17.99 3.13
CA LYS A 545 -40.64 18.71 4.20
C LYS A 545 -40.26 18.28 5.59
#